data_b4d94435131db06ae72bb6b22bb06fec
#
_entry.id   b4d94435131db06ae72bb6b22bb06fec
#
_cell.length_a   1.000
_cell.length_b   1.000
_cell.length_c   1.000
_cell.angle_alpha   90.00
_cell.angle_beta   90.00
_cell.angle_gamma   90.00
#
_symmetry.space_group_name_H-M   'P 1'
#
loop_
_entity.id
_entity.type
_entity.pdbx_description
1 polymer ?
#
loop_
_entity_poly.entity_id
_entity_poly.type
_entity_poly.pdbx_seq_one_letter_code
_entity_poly.pdbx_strand_id
1 'polypeptide(L)'
;MGVDRNMRNIESDKEFENRIRPQALQNFAGQDKTVANLKVFIKAALMRGDSLDHVLLHGPPGLGKTTLANIIANEMGAQLKVTSGPVLDKPGDLAGLLTNLNPGDVLFIDEIHRLSPIVEEYLYSAMEDYKIDIVLDKGPAARSIQIELAPFTLVGATTRSGLLTSPLRARFGITCHLEYYDAAILSGIVKRSASILDISIDDDAALEIALRSRGTPRIANALLRRVRDFAMVEGEGHIDIDITRVALAALNIDARGLDQMDNKILATIIEKFNGGPVGLNTVATAVSEEAGTIEEVYEPFLIKEGFLKRTPRGREATEQAYKHLGYAYGNTDEQLLF
;
A
#
# COMPACT_ATOMS: atom_id res chain seq x y z
N MET A 1 -9.31 -21.35 23.17
CA MET A 1 -10.18 -21.36 21.96
C MET A 1 -10.16 -20.08 21.12
N GLY A 2 -9.64 -18.94 21.57
CA GLY A 2 -9.61 -17.67 20.82
C GLY A 2 -8.49 -17.54 19.76
N VAL A 3 -7.33 -18.14 20.01
CA VAL A 3 -6.14 -18.04 19.12
C VAL A 3 -6.38 -18.78 17.78
N ASP A 4 -7.09 -19.89 17.81
CA ASP A 4 -7.35 -20.74 16.64
C ASP A 4 -8.32 -20.12 15.61
N ARG A 5 -9.27 -19.27 16.07
CA ARG A 5 -10.18 -18.54 15.17
C ARG A 5 -9.50 -17.39 14.44
N ASN A 6 -8.60 -16.66 15.10
CA ASN A 6 -7.85 -15.58 14.47
C ASN A 6 -6.86 -16.10 13.41
N MET A 7 -6.19 -17.24 13.64
CA MET A 7 -5.32 -17.86 12.64
C MET A 7 -6.09 -18.34 11.40
N ARG A 8 -7.26 -18.99 11.58
CA ARG A 8 -8.10 -19.43 10.46
C ARG A 8 -8.65 -18.26 9.63
N ASN A 9 -9.01 -17.15 10.28
CA ASN A 9 -9.44 -15.95 9.55
C ASN A 9 -8.31 -15.33 8.73
N ILE A 10 -7.09 -15.24 9.29
CA ILE A 10 -5.91 -14.71 8.59
C ILE A 10 -5.51 -15.61 7.42
N GLU A 11 -5.58 -16.93 7.55
CA GLU A 11 -5.33 -17.88 6.47
C GLU A 11 -6.38 -17.73 5.35
N SER A 12 -7.67 -17.66 5.71
CA SER A 12 -8.75 -17.46 4.73
C SER A 12 -8.65 -16.12 4.01
N ASP A 13 -8.14 -15.08 4.67
CA ASP A 13 -7.93 -13.76 4.06
C ASP A 13 -6.76 -13.77 3.07
N LYS A 14 -5.67 -14.45 3.41
CA LYS A 14 -4.52 -14.63 2.50
C LYS A 14 -4.88 -15.47 1.28
N GLU A 15 -5.63 -16.55 1.46
CA GLU A 15 -6.10 -17.39 0.35
C GLU A 15 -7.02 -16.60 -0.58
N PHE A 16 -7.95 -15.82 -0.03
CA PHE A 16 -8.81 -14.93 -0.79
C PHE A 16 -8.01 -13.93 -1.62
N GLU A 17 -7.09 -13.19 -0.98
CA GLU A 17 -6.23 -12.23 -1.69
C GLU A 17 -5.38 -12.88 -2.77
N ASN A 18 -4.82 -14.06 -2.52
CA ASN A 18 -3.99 -14.77 -3.48
C ASN A 18 -4.80 -15.23 -4.72
N ARG A 19 -6.04 -15.65 -4.54
CA ARG A 19 -6.92 -16.07 -5.65
C ARG A 19 -7.24 -14.93 -6.61
N ILE A 20 -7.53 -13.74 -6.10
CA ILE A 20 -7.92 -12.58 -6.91
C ILE A 20 -6.73 -11.78 -7.46
N ARG A 21 -5.51 -12.03 -6.94
CA ARG A 21 -4.30 -11.29 -7.34
C ARG A 21 -3.90 -11.61 -8.78
N PRO A 22 -3.74 -10.61 -9.68
CA PRO A 22 -3.26 -10.85 -11.03
C PRO A 22 -1.83 -11.41 -11.04
N GLN A 23 -1.57 -12.35 -11.95
CA GLN A 23 -0.28 -13.04 -12.06
C GLN A 23 0.55 -12.59 -13.28
N ALA A 24 -0.02 -11.80 -14.18
CA ALA A 24 0.63 -11.31 -15.40
C ALA A 24 0.31 -9.83 -15.63
N LEU A 25 1.21 -9.11 -16.33
CA LEU A 25 1.03 -7.69 -16.66
C LEU A 25 -0.25 -7.41 -17.45
N GLN A 26 -0.67 -8.30 -18.32
CA GLN A 26 -1.91 -8.16 -19.10
C GLN A 26 -3.19 -8.16 -18.24
N ASN A 27 -3.12 -8.72 -17.02
CA ASN A 27 -4.24 -8.81 -16.10
C ASN A 27 -4.18 -7.72 -15.00
N PHE A 28 -3.14 -6.89 -15.02
CA PHE A 28 -2.98 -5.79 -14.07
C PHE A 28 -3.67 -4.55 -14.63
N ALA A 29 -4.84 -4.24 -14.11
CA ALA A 29 -5.64 -3.10 -14.54
C ALA A 29 -5.10 -1.79 -13.96
N GLY A 30 -5.22 -0.71 -14.72
CA GLY A 30 -4.73 0.61 -14.35
C GLY A 30 -3.20 0.73 -14.39
N GLN A 31 -2.67 1.89 -14.01
CA GLN A 31 -1.22 2.18 -14.05
C GLN A 31 -0.63 1.98 -15.46
N ASP A 32 -1.37 2.30 -16.51
CA ASP A 32 -1.09 1.90 -17.90
C ASP A 32 0.31 2.29 -18.36
N LYS A 33 0.78 3.48 -18.00
CA LYS A 33 2.13 3.95 -18.34
C LYS A 33 3.21 3.09 -17.66
N THR A 34 3.03 2.79 -16.38
CA THR A 34 3.95 1.94 -15.60
C THR A 34 3.99 0.53 -16.17
N VAL A 35 2.84 -0.05 -16.45
CA VAL A 35 2.70 -1.40 -17.03
C VAL A 35 3.35 -1.47 -18.41
N ALA A 36 3.08 -0.47 -19.28
CA ALA A 36 3.67 -0.40 -20.61
C ALA A 36 5.21 -0.34 -20.56
N ASN A 37 5.77 0.50 -19.69
CA ASN A 37 7.22 0.61 -19.52
C ASN A 37 7.83 -0.69 -18.97
N LEU A 38 7.26 -1.27 -17.91
CA LEU A 38 7.73 -2.54 -17.35
C LEU A 38 7.72 -3.65 -18.38
N LYS A 39 6.70 -3.73 -19.23
CA LYS A 39 6.61 -4.72 -20.33
C LYS A 39 7.79 -4.58 -21.31
N VAL A 40 8.18 -3.35 -21.64
CA VAL A 40 9.33 -3.10 -22.52
C VAL A 40 10.63 -3.49 -21.82
N PHE A 41 10.84 -3.10 -20.57
CA PHE A 41 12.08 -3.37 -19.84
C PHE A 41 12.28 -4.86 -19.58
N ILE A 42 11.23 -5.57 -19.16
CA ILE A 42 11.24 -7.03 -18.97
C ILE A 42 11.57 -7.74 -20.28
N LYS A 43 10.87 -7.37 -21.36
CA LYS A 43 11.15 -7.98 -22.69
C LYS A 43 12.58 -7.74 -23.14
N ALA A 44 13.11 -6.55 -22.93
CA ALA A 44 14.49 -6.22 -23.29
C ALA A 44 15.51 -7.00 -22.46
N ALA A 45 15.30 -7.15 -21.14
CA ALA A 45 16.15 -7.96 -20.27
C ALA A 45 16.16 -9.44 -20.73
N LEU A 46 14.99 -10.01 -20.97
CA LEU A 46 14.85 -11.39 -21.47
C LEU A 46 15.55 -11.60 -22.82
N MET A 47 15.46 -10.64 -23.76
CA MET A 47 16.14 -10.72 -25.07
C MET A 47 17.66 -10.69 -24.93
N ARG A 48 18.22 -10.03 -23.92
CA ARG A 48 19.66 -9.99 -23.64
C ARG A 48 20.13 -11.18 -22.79
N GLY A 49 19.21 -11.89 -22.12
CA GLY A 49 19.56 -12.93 -21.15
C GLY A 49 20.06 -12.37 -19.83
N ASP A 50 19.74 -11.11 -19.51
CA ASP A 50 20.18 -10.40 -18.30
C ASP A 50 19.10 -10.41 -17.23
N SER A 51 19.50 -10.18 -15.97
CA SER A 51 18.58 -9.79 -14.91
C SER A 51 17.94 -8.42 -15.24
N LEU A 52 16.71 -8.19 -14.79
CA LEU A 52 16.09 -6.86 -14.92
C LEU A 52 16.84 -5.86 -14.00
N ASP A 53 16.96 -4.62 -14.44
CA ASP A 53 17.43 -3.54 -13.59
C ASP A 53 16.61 -3.46 -12.29
N HIS A 54 17.22 -3.00 -11.20
CA HIS A 54 16.53 -2.85 -9.92
C HIS A 54 15.35 -1.89 -10.02
N VAL A 55 14.21 -2.28 -9.44
CA VAL A 55 12.92 -1.58 -9.55
C VAL A 55 12.50 -0.98 -8.21
N LEU A 56 12.18 0.30 -8.18
CA LEU A 56 11.55 0.96 -7.04
C LEU A 56 10.06 1.20 -7.32
N LEU A 57 9.20 0.57 -6.51
CA LEU A 57 7.75 0.77 -6.53
C LEU A 57 7.37 1.71 -5.38
N HIS A 58 6.84 2.89 -5.68
CA HIS A 58 6.44 3.82 -4.63
C HIS A 58 5.03 4.38 -4.84
N GLY A 59 4.38 4.76 -3.77
CA GLY A 59 3.02 5.30 -3.78
C GLY A 59 2.21 4.84 -2.56
N PRO A 60 0.98 5.33 -2.38
CA PRO A 60 0.09 5.01 -1.27
C PRO A 60 -0.07 3.50 -1.03
N PRO A 61 -0.48 3.08 0.18
CA PRO A 61 -0.73 1.66 0.46
C PRO A 61 -1.91 1.12 -0.33
N GLY A 62 -1.92 -0.20 -0.60
CA GLY A 62 -3.07 -0.87 -1.24
C GLY A 62 -3.18 -0.74 -2.76
N LEU A 63 -2.19 -0.14 -3.45
CA LEU A 63 -2.21 0.09 -4.90
C LEU A 63 -1.62 -1.05 -5.75
N GLY A 64 -1.14 -2.14 -5.13
CA GLY A 64 -0.65 -3.31 -5.86
C GLY A 64 0.88 -3.40 -6.00
N LYS A 65 1.69 -2.71 -5.18
CA LYS A 65 3.17 -2.80 -5.20
C LYS A 65 3.66 -4.25 -5.10
N THR A 66 3.21 -4.99 -4.10
CA THR A 66 3.54 -6.41 -3.92
C THR A 66 3.04 -7.28 -5.08
N THR A 67 1.90 -6.94 -5.65
CA THR A 67 1.35 -7.63 -6.84
C THR A 67 2.25 -7.43 -8.05
N LEU A 68 2.71 -6.19 -8.30
CA LEU A 68 3.66 -5.92 -9.40
C LEU A 68 4.99 -6.64 -9.20
N ALA A 69 5.50 -6.74 -7.97
CA ALA A 69 6.73 -7.50 -7.70
C ALA A 69 6.55 -8.99 -8.05
N ASN A 70 5.41 -9.60 -7.71
CA ASN A 70 5.08 -10.97 -8.12
C ASN A 70 4.99 -11.10 -9.64
N ILE A 71 4.33 -10.16 -10.31
CA ILE A 71 4.20 -10.17 -11.77
C ILE A 71 5.57 -10.03 -12.43
N ILE A 72 6.43 -9.14 -11.97
CA ILE A 72 7.80 -8.98 -12.49
C ILE A 72 8.56 -10.31 -12.39
N ALA A 73 8.51 -10.99 -11.26
CA ALA A 73 9.16 -12.29 -11.11
C ALA A 73 8.57 -13.35 -12.08
N ASN A 74 7.25 -13.42 -12.18
CA ASN A 74 6.57 -14.35 -13.10
C ASN A 74 6.93 -14.09 -14.56
N GLU A 75 6.90 -12.83 -15.01
CA GLU A 75 7.22 -12.43 -16.38
C GLU A 75 8.71 -12.66 -16.71
N MET A 76 9.60 -12.54 -15.72
CA MET A 76 11.03 -12.88 -15.86
C MET A 76 11.30 -14.39 -15.78
N GLY A 77 10.30 -15.22 -15.43
CA GLY A 77 10.50 -16.66 -15.19
C GLY A 77 11.37 -16.96 -13.96
N ALA A 78 11.43 -16.05 -12.99
CA ALA A 78 12.30 -16.06 -11.84
C ALA A 78 11.55 -16.41 -10.54
N GLN A 79 12.28 -16.89 -9.53
CA GLN A 79 11.72 -17.05 -8.19
C GLN A 79 11.65 -15.70 -7.46
N LEU A 80 10.55 -15.50 -6.72
CA LEU A 80 10.39 -14.33 -5.85
C LEU A 80 10.75 -14.70 -4.41
N LYS A 81 11.74 -14.01 -3.85
CA LYS A 81 12.02 -14.00 -2.40
C LYS A 81 11.43 -12.73 -1.80
N VAL A 82 10.63 -12.88 -0.76
CA VAL A 82 9.90 -11.75 -0.14
C VAL A 82 10.42 -11.51 1.26
N THR A 83 10.74 -10.25 1.56
CA THR A 83 11.07 -9.78 2.90
C THR A 83 10.55 -8.36 3.10
N SER A 84 10.84 -7.75 4.23
CA SER A 84 10.49 -6.34 4.51
C SER A 84 11.61 -5.63 5.26
N GLY A 85 11.67 -4.30 5.15
CA GLY A 85 12.67 -3.48 5.83
C GLY A 85 12.77 -3.77 7.33
N PRO A 86 11.65 -3.82 8.09
CA PRO A 86 11.68 -4.10 9.53
C PRO A 86 12.21 -5.49 9.92
N VAL A 87 12.18 -6.46 9.02
CA VAL A 87 12.69 -7.82 9.27
C VAL A 87 14.20 -7.91 9.09
N LEU A 88 14.77 -7.03 8.28
CA LEU A 88 16.20 -6.96 8.01
C LEU A 88 16.89 -6.05 9.04
N ASP A 89 17.07 -6.55 10.24
CA ASP A 89 17.63 -5.78 11.36
C ASP A 89 19.17 -5.70 11.31
N LYS A 90 19.81 -6.76 10.83
CA LYS A 90 21.27 -6.91 10.81
C LYS A 90 21.79 -7.23 9.40
N PRO A 91 23.06 -6.84 9.09
CA PRO A 91 23.70 -7.20 7.83
C PRO A 91 23.69 -8.71 7.53
N GLY A 92 23.80 -9.55 8.57
CA GLY A 92 23.74 -11.01 8.42
C GLY A 92 22.41 -11.52 7.89
N ASP A 93 21.28 -10.86 8.22
CA ASP A 93 19.96 -11.24 7.73
C ASP A 93 19.88 -10.99 6.22
N LEU A 94 20.38 -9.84 5.77
CA LEU A 94 20.46 -9.49 4.35
C LEU A 94 21.42 -10.44 3.60
N ALA A 95 22.61 -10.68 4.15
CA ALA A 95 23.59 -11.58 3.56
C ALA A 95 23.04 -13.00 3.38
N GLY A 96 22.35 -13.53 4.40
CA GLY A 96 21.70 -14.83 4.33
C GLY A 96 20.64 -14.93 3.23
N LEU A 97 19.90 -13.86 2.97
CA LEU A 97 18.95 -13.83 1.86
C LEU A 97 19.65 -13.75 0.50
N LEU A 98 20.63 -12.86 0.35
CA LEU A 98 21.32 -12.62 -0.92
C LEU A 98 22.13 -13.82 -1.39
N THR A 99 22.83 -14.51 -0.48
CA THR A 99 23.62 -15.70 -0.81
C THR A 99 22.78 -16.92 -1.21
N ASN A 100 21.48 -16.91 -0.91
CA ASN A 100 20.52 -17.96 -1.28
C ASN A 100 19.73 -17.63 -2.55
N LEU A 101 20.08 -16.57 -3.29
CA LEU A 101 19.47 -16.23 -4.59
C LEU A 101 20.17 -17.01 -5.70
N ASN A 102 19.38 -17.49 -6.66
CA ASN A 102 19.88 -18.03 -7.93
C ASN A 102 20.02 -16.90 -8.96
N PRO A 103 20.81 -17.11 -10.03
CA PRO A 103 20.88 -16.12 -11.11
C PRO A 103 19.50 -15.79 -11.70
N GLY A 104 19.19 -14.50 -11.74
CA GLY A 104 17.94 -13.98 -12.26
C GLY A 104 16.80 -13.89 -11.22
N ASP A 105 16.96 -14.43 -10.01
CA ASP A 105 15.93 -14.34 -8.97
C ASP A 105 15.56 -12.89 -8.62
N VAL A 106 14.34 -12.69 -8.13
CA VAL A 106 13.82 -11.40 -7.69
C VAL A 106 13.77 -11.37 -6.18
N LEU A 107 14.44 -10.41 -5.57
CA LEU A 107 14.32 -10.09 -4.14
C LEU A 107 13.34 -8.92 -3.98
N PHE A 108 12.24 -9.13 -3.29
CA PHE A 108 11.29 -8.08 -2.95
C PHE A 108 11.45 -7.65 -1.50
N ILE A 109 11.70 -6.35 -1.28
CA ILE A 109 11.77 -5.74 0.06
C ILE A 109 10.62 -4.75 0.20
N ASP A 110 9.60 -5.11 0.98
CA ASP A 110 8.52 -4.20 1.33
C ASP A 110 8.96 -3.21 2.41
N GLU A 111 8.37 -2.00 2.40
CA GLU A 111 8.74 -0.91 3.32
C GLU A 111 10.27 -0.68 3.39
N ILE A 112 10.93 -0.66 2.23
CA ILE A 112 12.40 -0.56 2.11
C ILE A 112 12.97 0.69 2.80
N HIS A 113 12.19 1.75 2.96
CA HIS A 113 12.59 2.97 3.71
C HIS A 113 12.81 2.74 5.21
N ARG A 114 12.44 1.55 5.73
CA ARG A 114 12.64 1.17 7.12
C ARG A 114 13.89 0.33 7.36
N LEU A 115 14.72 0.15 6.35
CA LEU A 115 16.05 -0.46 6.52
C LEU A 115 16.90 0.40 7.46
N SER A 116 17.68 -0.26 8.31
CA SER A 116 18.70 0.45 9.09
C SER A 116 19.82 0.96 8.18
N PRO A 117 20.46 2.12 8.49
CA PRO A 117 21.56 2.66 7.66
C PRO A 117 22.67 1.63 7.40
N ILE A 118 22.96 0.79 8.38
CA ILE A 118 24.00 -0.25 8.25
C ILE A 118 23.60 -1.29 7.21
N VAL A 119 22.38 -1.78 7.25
CA VAL A 119 21.87 -2.77 6.27
C VAL A 119 21.78 -2.14 4.88
N GLU A 120 21.42 -0.86 4.79
CA GLU A 120 21.36 -0.13 3.55
C GLU A 120 22.74 -0.01 2.86
N GLU A 121 23.82 0.22 3.62
CA GLU A 121 25.19 0.24 3.08
C GLU A 121 25.62 -1.10 2.45
N TYR A 122 25.26 -2.22 3.08
CA TYR A 122 25.53 -3.55 2.53
C TYR A 122 24.75 -3.79 1.23
N LEU A 123 23.51 -3.25 1.16
CA LEU A 123 22.68 -3.36 -0.03
C LEU A 123 23.26 -2.60 -1.23
N TYR A 124 23.99 -1.49 -1.00
CA TYR A 124 24.63 -0.73 -2.10
C TYR A 124 25.58 -1.58 -2.92
N SER A 125 26.54 -2.24 -2.27
CA SER A 125 27.54 -3.10 -2.94
C SER A 125 26.87 -4.31 -3.60
N ALA A 126 25.84 -4.86 -2.96
CA ALA A 126 25.06 -5.96 -3.53
C ALA A 126 24.31 -5.55 -4.81
N MET A 127 23.80 -4.32 -4.90
CA MET A 127 23.09 -3.81 -6.08
C MET A 127 24.01 -3.41 -7.22
N GLU A 128 25.20 -2.83 -6.92
CA GLU A 128 26.11 -2.34 -7.96
C GLU A 128 27.03 -3.42 -8.49
N ASP A 129 27.68 -4.17 -7.57
CA ASP A 129 28.79 -5.07 -7.90
C ASP A 129 28.44 -6.54 -7.75
N TYR A 130 27.22 -6.87 -7.29
CA TYR A 130 26.82 -8.24 -6.90
C TYR A 130 27.81 -8.87 -5.91
N LYS A 131 28.23 -8.09 -4.92
CA LYS A 131 29.15 -8.49 -3.87
C LYS A 131 28.68 -8.00 -2.51
N ILE A 132 29.06 -8.73 -1.48
CA ILE A 132 28.78 -8.33 -0.11
C ILE A 132 30.03 -8.59 0.74
N ASP A 133 30.47 -7.59 1.52
CA ASP A 133 31.59 -7.71 2.43
C ASP A 133 31.08 -8.03 3.85
N ILE A 134 31.41 -9.19 4.37
CA ILE A 134 31.02 -9.59 5.72
C ILE A 134 32.19 -9.41 6.68
N VAL A 135 32.03 -8.60 7.69
CA VAL A 135 33.01 -8.42 8.77
C VAL A 135 32.85 -9.53 9.80
N LEU A 136 33.84 -10.41 9.95
CA LEU A 136 33.80 -11.57 10.83
C LEU A 136 34.12 -11.25 12.29
N ASP A 137 34.98 -10.25 12.54
CA ASP A 137 35.46 -9.91 13.87
C ASP A 137 35.34 -8.41 14.15
N LYS A 138 35.24 -8.05 15.43
CA LYS A 138 35.29 -6.65 15.89
C LYS A 138 36.68 -6.33 16.45
N GLY A 139 37.23 -5.16 16.07
CA GLY A 139 38.48 -4.63 16.63
C GLY A 139 39.59 -4.47 15.61
N PRO A 140 40.82 -4.13 16.03
CA PRO A 140 41.96 -3.84 15.15
C PRO A 140 42.40 -4.98 14.22
N ALA A 141 41.99 -6.21 14.52
CA ALA A 141 42.27 -7.42 13.75
C ALA A 141 41.04 -7.91 12.95
N ALA A 142 40.05 -7.05 12.76
CA ALA A 142 38.82 -7.38 11.99
C ALA A 142 39.21 -7.89 10.59
N ARG A 143 38.65 -9.04 10.23
CA ARG A 143 38.77 -9.61 8.88
C ARG A 143 37.43 -9.47 8.18
N SER A 144 37.48 -9.05 6.91
CA SER A 144 36.31 -9.08 6.03
C SER A 144 36.47 -10.21 5.02
N ILE A 145 35.36 -10.85 4.71
CA ILE A 145 35.25 -11.78 3.57
C ILE A 145 34.30 -11.18 2.59
N GLN A 146 34.76 -11.04 1.34
CA GLN A 146 33.92 -10.64 0.22
C GLN A 146 33.27 -11.91 -0.38
N ILE A 147 31.95 -11.90 -0.49
CA ILE A 147 31.16 -12.97 -1.10
C ILE A 147 30.61 -12.45 -2.41
N GLU A 148 30.83 -13.19 -3.49
CA GLU A 148 30.18 -12.93 -4.78
C GLU A 148 28.75 -13.43 -4.76
N LEU A 149 27.84 -12.64 -5.29
CA LEU A 149 26.41 -12.92 -5.37
C LEU A 149 26.01 -13.27 -6.81
N ALA A 150 25.02 -14.12 -6.96
CA ALA A 150 24.39 -14.32 -8.26
C ALA A 150 23.72 -13.00 -8.71
N PRO A 151 23.74 -12.65 -10.00
CA PRO A 151 23.00 -11.50 -10.51
C PRO A 151 21.50 -11.67 -10.19
N PHE A 152 20.90 -10.65 -9.60
CA PHE A 152 19.51 -10.64 -9.16
C PHE A 152 18.85 -9.31 -9.45
N THR A 153 17.53 -9.29 -9.42
CA THR A 153 16.74 -8.06 -9.46
C THR A 153 16.22 -7.72 -8.07
N LEU A 154 16.57 -6.52 -7.55
CA LEU A 154 15.92 -5.99 -6.36
C LEU A 154 14.64 -5.23 -6.77
N VAL A 155 13.52 -5.57 -6.16
CA VAL A 155 12.28 -4.78 -6.22
C VAL A 155 12.03 -4.21 -4.83
N GLY A 156 12.28 -2.92 -4.66
CA GLY A 156 11.98 -2.19 -3.43
C GLY A 156 10.57 -1.59 -3.48
N ALA A 157 9.81 -1.70 -2.40
CA ALA A 157 8.52 -1.02 -2.27
C ALA A 157 8.52 -0.05 -1.09
N THR A 158 7.88 1.10 -1.26
CA THR A 158 7.74 2.10 -0.18
C THR A 158 6.47 2.92 -0.32
N THR A 159 5.88 3.29 0.82
CA THR A 159 4.84 4.31 0.91
C THR A 159 5.43 5.71 1.08
N ARG A 160 6.69 5.81 1.50
CA ARG A 160 7.39 7.05 1.87
C ARG A 160 8.69 7.21 1.09
N SER A 161 8.60 7.47 -0.21
CA SER A 161 9.79 7.61 -1.06
C SER A 161 10.74 8.75 -0.62
N GLY A 162 10.22 9.76 0.09
CA GLY A 162 11.01 10.85 0.65
C GLY A 162 11.95 10.43 1.80
N LEU A 163 11.72 9.28 2.44
CA LEU A 163 12.58 8.75 3.51
C LEU A 163 13.73 7.88 2.98
N LEU A 164 13.72 7.52 1.69
CA LEU A 164 14.84 6.81 1.10
C LEU A 164 16.05 7.73 0.98
N THR A 165 17.22 7.22 1.31
CA THR A 165 18.47 7.96 1.11
C THR A 165 18.73 8.19 -0.38
N SER A 166 19.38 9.29 -0.71
CA SER A 166 19.73 9.58 -2.11
C SER A 166 20.61 8.51 -2.76
N PRO A 167 21.60 7.91 -2.06
CA PRO A 167 22.40 6.83 -2.59
C PRO A 167 21.57 5.58 -2.94
N LEU A 168 20.64 5.16 -2.06
CA LEU A 168 19.79 4.00 -2.35
C LEU A 168 18.88 4.27 -3.55
N ARG A 169 18.26 5.44 -3.58
CA ARG A 169 17.38 5.82 -4.68
C ARG A 169 18.06 5.82 -6.03
N ALA A 170 19.31 6.31 -6.10
CA ALA A 170 20.09 6.39 -7.35
C ALA A 170 20.44 5.03 -7.94
N ARG A 171 20.40 3.95 -7.15
CA ARG A 171 20.70 2.59 -7.58
C ARG A 171 19.52 1.85 -8.22
N PHE A 172 18.33 2.43 -8.15
CA PHE A 172 17.19 1.89 -8.87
C PHE A 172 17.16 2.44 -10.29
N GLY A 173 17.44 1.58 -11.27
CA GLY A 173 17.37 1.92 -12.70
C GLY A 173 15.94 2.17 -13.18
N ILE A 174 14.96 1.55 -12.54
CA ILE A 174 13.53 1.67 -12.87
C ILE A 174 12.78 2.20 -11.66
N THR A 175 12.09 3.33 -11.81
CA THR A 175 11.23 3.89 -10.76
C THR A 175 9.80 3.98 -11.26
N CYS A 176 8.87 3.36 -10.49
CA CYS A 176 7.45 3.30 -10.79
C CYS A 176 6.65 4.01 -9.68
N HIS A 177 6.01 5.10 -10.02
CA HIS A 177 5.04 5.76 -9.14
C HIS A 177 3.65 5.17 -9.40
N LEU A 178 3.02 4.63 -8.35
CA LEU A 178 1.66 4.13 -8.40
C LEU A 178 0.71 5.18 -7.86
N GLU A 179 -0.35 5.45 -8.61
CA GLU A 179 -1.36 6.44 -8.30
C GLU A 179 -2.67 5.78 -7.88
N TYR A 180 -3.55 6.56 -7.25
CA TYR A 180 -4.89 6.10 -6.94
C TYR A 180 -5.66 5.78 -8.22
N TYR A 181 -6.50 4.77 -8.14
CA TYR A 181 -7.32 4.29 -9.26
C TYR A 181 -8.62 5.08 -9.38
N ASP A 182 -9.07 5.30 -10.61
CA ASP A 182 -10.39 5.81 -10.88
C ASP A 182 -11.48 4.77 -10.56
N ALA A 183 -12.67 5.24 -10.23
CA ALA A 183 -13.79 4.37 -9.88
C ALA A 183 -14.17 3.39 -11.02
N ALA A 184 -14.06 3.82 -12.28
CA ALA A 184 -14.33 2.96 -13.43
C ALA A 184 -13.37 1.76 -13.52
N ILE A 185 -12.06 2.00 -13.30
CA ILE A 185 -11.05 0.94 -13.26
C ILE A 185 -11.28 0.02 -12.05
N LEU A 186 -11.57 0.59 -10.87
CA LEU A 186 -11.87 -0.19 -9.67
C LEU A 186 -13.13 -1.05 -9.82
N SER A 187 -14.19 -0.54 -10.47
CA SER A 187 -15.37 -1.33 -10.80
C SER A 187 -15.02 -2.55 -11.65
N GLY A 188 -14.15 -2.37 -12.64
CA GLY A 188 -13.61 -3.50 -13.42
C GLY A 188 -12.85 -4.51 -12.57
N ILE A 189 -12.03 -4.04 -11.60
CA ILE A 189 -11.33 -4.91 -10.65
C ILE A 189 -12.30 -5.66 -9.75
N VAL A 190 -13.34 -5.00 -9.22
CA VAL A 190 -14.39 -5.62 -8.40
C VAL A 190 -15.12 -6.71 -9.18
N LYS A 191 -15.56 -6.42 -10.42
CA LYS A 191 -16.23 -7.40 -11.28
C LYS A 191 -15.34 -8.60 -11.60
N ARG A 192 -14.08 -8.37 -11.93
CA ARG A 192 -13.11 -9.45 -12.14
C ARG A 192 -12.91 -10.29 -10.88
N SER A 193 -12.78 -9.66 -9.72
CA SER A 193 -12.64 -10.36 -8.45
C SER A 193 -13.88 -11.17 -8.10
N ALA A 194 -15.07 -10.62 -8.32
CA ALA A 194 -16.34 -11.32 -8.14
C ALA A 194 -16.45 -12.55 -9.04
N SER A 195 -16.08 -12.42 -10.33
CA SER A 195 -16.05 -13.54 -11.28
C SER A 195 -15.10 -14.67 -10.87
N ILE A 196 -13.89 -14.33 -10.36
CA ILE A 196 -12.92 -15.34 -9.89
C ILE A 196 -13.43 -16.08 -8.64
N LEU A 197 -14.30 -15.44 -7.88
CA LEU A 197 -14.86 -15.97 -6.64
C LEU A 197 -16.26 -16.60 -6.83
N ASP A 198 -16.74 -16.68 -8.07
CA ASP A 198 -18.07 -17.17 -8.42
C ASP A 198 -19.21 -16.38 -7.72
N ILE A 199 -19.02 -15.05 -7.60
CA ILE A 199 -20.00 -14.14 -7.00
C ILE A 199 -20.73 -13.41 -8.12
N SER A 200 -22.07 -13.49 -8.11
CA SER A 200 -22.92 -12.69 -9.01
C SER A 200 -23.03 -11.26 -8.48
N ILE A 201 -22.74 -10.26 -9.33
CA ILE A 201 -22.76 -8.83 -8.97
C ILE A 201 -23.24 -7.97 -10.14
N ASP A 202 -24.09 -6.99 -9.86
CA ASP A 202 -24.54 -6.00 -10.84
C ASP A 202 -23.51 -4.91 -11.09
N ASP A 203 -23.59 -4.29 -12.26
CA ASP A 203 -22.63 -3.25 -12.68
C ASP A 203 -22.69 -1.99 -11.80
N ASP A 204 -23.87 -1.58 -11.37
CA ASP A 204 -24.08 -0.43 -10.48
C ASP A 204 -23.64 -0.74 -9.04
N ALA A 205 -23.82 -1.96 -8.55
CA ALA A 205 -23.29 -2.42 -7.27
C ALA A 205 -21.75 -2.43 -7.28
N ALA A 206 -21.14 -2.93 -8.35
CA ALA A 206 -19.69 -2.92 -8.51
C ALA A 206 -19.13 -1.49 -8.56
N LEU A 207 -19.84 -0.56 -9.23
CA LEU A 207 -19.46 0.85 -9.28
C LEU A 207 -19.62 1.52 -7.90
N GLU A 208 -20.67 1.21 -7.16
CA GLU A 208 -20.90 1.76 -5.81
C GLU A 208 -19.78 1.31 -4.84
N ILE A 209 -19.38 0.03 -4.88
CA ILE A 209 -18.22 -0.47 -4.12
C ILE A 209 -16.95 0.29 -4.53
N ALA A 210 -16.73 0.48 -5.82
CA ALA A 210 -15.56 1.17 -6.36
C ALA A 210 -15.49 2.64 -5.90
N LEU A 211 -16.60 3.37 -5.95
CA LEU A 211 -16.70 4.77 -5.51
C LEU A 211 -16.30 4.95 -4.04
N ARG A 212 -16.62 3.96 -3.18
CA ARG A 212 -16.31 4.01 -1.75
C ARG A 212 -14.98 3.34 -1.38
N SER A 213 -14.19 2.90 -2.38
CA SER A 213 -12.91 2.18 -2.17
C SER A 213 -11.69 3.08 -2.04
N ARG A 214 -11.86 4.39 -1.86
CA ARG A 214 -10.76 5.37 -1.66
C ARG A 214 -9.69 5.33 -2.75
N GLY A 215 -10.04 4.88 -3.96
CA GLY A 215 -9.10 4.74 -5.07
C GLY A 215 -8.10 3.59 -4.91
N THR A 216 -8.37 2.58 -4.05
CA THR A 216 -7.43 1.48 -3.82
C THR A 216 -8.03 0.10 -4.06
N PRO A 217 -7.38 -0.77 -4.86
CA PRO A 217 -7.84 -2.14 -5.09
C PRO A 217 -7.98 -2.99 -3.82
N ARG A 218 -7.11 -2.78 -2.83
CA ARG A 218 -7.19 -3.50 -1.54
C ARG A 218 -8.50 -3.25 -0.83
N ILE A 219 -8.93 -1.97 -0.72
CA ILE A 219 -10.20 -1.60 -0.09
C ILE A 219 -11.36 -2.09 -0.92
N ALA A 220 -11.31 -1.95 -2.26
CA ALA A 220 -12.35 -2.45 -3.16
C ALA A 220 -12.64 -3.95 -2.96
N ASN A 221 -11.59 -4.76 -2.92
CA ASN A 221 -11.71 -6.19 -2.66
C ASN A 221 -12.18 -6.52 -1.23
N ALA A 222 -11.73 -5.74 -0.24
CA ALA A 222 -12.19 -5.91 1.14
C ALA A 222 -13.70 -5.59 1.26
N LEU A 223 -14.16 -4.52 0.60
CA LEU A 223 -15.59 -4.17 0.57
C LEU A 223 -16.42 -5.23 -0.19
N LEU A 224 -15.96 -5.67 -1.36
CA LEU A 224 -16.61 -6.76 -2.10
C LEU A 224 -16.83 -7.99 -1.21
N ARG A 225 -15.81 -8.37 -0.44
CA ARG A 225 -15.91 -9.50 0.48
C ARG A 225 -16.98 -9.29 1.55
N ARG A 226 -17.08 -8.10 2.14
CA ARG A 226 -18.08 -7.80 3.15
C ARG A 226 -19.48 -7.73 2.55
N VAL A 227 -19.63 -7.06 1.42
CA VAL A 227 -20.92 -6.99 0.71
C VAL A 227 -21.42 -8.39 0.32
N ARG A 228 -20.52 -9.28 -0.13
CA ARG A 228 -20.85 -10.69 -0.36
C ARG A 228 -21.42 -11.37 0.88
N ASP A 229 -20.81 -11.14 2.06
CA ASP A 229 -21.27 -11.75 3.30
C ASP A 229 -22.73 -11.31 3.61
N PHE A 230 -23.09 -10.04 3.36
CA PHE A 230 -24.46 -9.54 3.46
C PHE A 230 -25.39 -10.18 2.41
N ALA A 231 -24.96 -10.24 1.16
CA ALA A 231 -25.74 -10.87 0.08
C ALA A 231 -26.06 -12.35 0.38
N MET A 232 -25.14 -13.07 1.01
CA MET A 232 -25.35 -14.48 1.40
C MET A 232 -26.33 -14.65 2.57
N VAL A 233 -26.43 -13.68 3.48
CA VAL A 233 -27.22 -13.77 4.72
C VAL A 233 -28.58 -13.10 4.55
N GLU A 234 -28.65 -11.95 3.92
CA GLU A 234 -29.84 -11.10 3.81
C GLU A 234 -30.43 -11.09 2.38
N GLY A 235 -29.69 -11.62 1.39
CA GLY A 235 -30.10 -11.74 0.00
C GLY A 235 -30.10 -13.19 -0.48
N GLU A 236 -30.22 -13.37 -1.80
CA GLU A 236 -30.16 -14.68 -2.47
C GLU A 236 -28.76 -15.07 -2.97
N GLY A 237 -27.71 -14.45 -2.42
CA GLY A 237 -26.33 -14.64 -2.84
C GLY A 237 -25.91 -13.80 -4.04
N HIS A 238 -26.80 -12.96 -4.57
CA HIS A 238 -26.54 -11.97 -5.60
C HIS A 238 -26.26 -10.59 -4.98
N ILE A 239 -25.29 -9.87 -5.52
CA ILE A 239 -24.94 -8.52 -5.07
C ILE A 239 -25.59 -7.49 -6.01
N ASP A 240 -26.70 -6.94 -5.58
CA ASP A 240 -27.36 -5.80 -6.20
C ASP A 240 -27.01 -4.49 -5.49
N ILE A 241 -27.53 -3.38 -6.00
CA ILE A 241 -27.27 -2.03 -5.45
C ILE A 241 -27.85 -1.85 -4.05
N ASP A 242 -29.00 -2.46 -3.75
CA ASP A 242 -29.70 -2.27 -2.48
C ASP A 242 -28.97 -2.99 -1.36
N ILE A 243 -28.60 -4.27 -1.54
CA ILE A 243 -27.79 -5.02 -0.57
C ILE A 243 -26.42 -4.37 -0.39
N THR A 244 -25.84 -3.80 -1.46
CA THR A 244 -24.57 -3.08 -1.40
C THR A 244 -24.68 -1.86 -0.49
N ARG A 245 -25.73 -1.06 -0.63
CA ARG A 245 -25.95 0.13 0.23
C ARG A 245 -26.20 -0.25 1.67
N VAL A 246 -26.99 -1.31 1.92
CA VAL A 246 -27.22 -1.84 3.27
C VAL A 246 -25.89 -2.25 3.92
N ALA A 247 -25.09 -3.04 3.22
CA ALA A 247 -23.80 -3.51 3.71
C ALA A 247 -22.84 -2.35 4.01
N LEU A 248 -22.69 -1.38 3.10
CA LEU A 248 -21.80 -0.23 3.28
C LEU A 248 -22.25 0.67 4.43
N ALA A 249 -23.57 0.87 4.62
CA ALA A 249 -24.11 1.59 5.76
C ALA A 249 -23.83 0.86 7.08
N ALA A 250 -24.03 -0.46 7.13
CA ALA A 250 -23.71 -1.28 8.30
C ALA A 250 -22.21 -1.25 8.66
N LEU A 251 -21.33 -1.07 7.68
CA LEU A 251 -19.88 -0.89 7.86
C LEU A 251 -19.49 0.55 8.22
N ASN A 252 -20.44 1.46 8.38
CA ASN A 252 -20.23 2.89 8.63
C ASN A 252 -19.35 3.56 7.55
N ILE A 253 -19.52 3.16 6.30
CA ILE A 253 -18.84 3.77 5.15
C ILE A 253 -19.83 4.69 4.45
N ASP A 254 -19.55 5.96 4.47
CA ASP A 254 -20.44 6.98 3.91
C ASP A 254 -20.34 7.10 2.37
N ALA A 255 -21.14 7.99 1.80
CA ALA A 255 -21.22 8.19 0.35
C ALA A 255 -19.89 8.69 -0.29
N ARG A 256 -18.97 9.18 0.50
CA ARG A 256 -17.63 9.63 0.06
C ARG A 256 -16.53 8.60 0.34
N GLY A 257 -16.89 7.45 0.91
CA GLY A 257 -15.93 6.41 1.30
C GLY A 257 -15.18 6.72 2.60
N LEU A 258 -15.64 7.69 3.40
CA LEU A 258 -15.10 7.93 4.73
C LEU A 258 -15.66 6.89 5.70
N ASP A 259 -14.80 6.37 6.56
CA ASP A 259 -15.20 5.47 7.63
C ASP A 259 -15.41 6.24 8.95
N GLN A 260 -15.75 5.49 9.99
CA GLN A 260 -15.99 6.07 11.32
C GLN A 260 -14.78 6.84 11.86
N MET A 261 -13.54 6.37 11.59
CA MET A 261 -12.34 7.03 12.09
C MET A 261 -12.01 8.29 11.30
N ASP A 262 -12.21 8.31 9.98
CA ASP A 262 -12.07 9.54 9.19
C ASP A 262 -13.00 10.63 9.70
N ASN A 263 -14.29 10.29 9.87
CA ASN A 263 -15.28 11.22 10.37
C ASN A 263 -14.96 11.68 11.80
N LYS A 264 -14.45 10.77 12.66
CA LYS A 264 -14.01 11.10 14.02
C LYS A 264 -12.81 12.06 14.03
N ILE A 265 -11.83 11.86 13.12
CA ILE A 265 -10.68 12.77 12.96
C ILE A 265 -11.15 14.16 12.56
N LEU A 266 -11.97 14.27 11.52
CA LEU A 266 -12.48 15.54 11.03
C LEU A 266 -13.34 16.25 12.05
N ALA A 267 -14.29 15.55 12.70
CA ALA A 267 -15.12 16.10 13.77
C ALA A 267 -14.29 16.59 14.95
N THR A 268 -13.27 15.82 15.37
CA THR A 268 -12.37 16.21 16.44
C THR A 268 -11.61 17.50 16.12
N ILE A 269 -11.11 17.65 14.90
CA ILE A 269 -10.42 18.88 14.48
C ILE A 269 -11.38 20.06 14.46
N ILE A 270 -12.61 19.88 13.99
CA ILE A 270 -13.63 20.93 13.92
C ILE A 270 -14.12 21.33 15.31
N GLU A 271 -14.58 20.37 16.13
CA GLU A 271 -15.24 20.64 17.40
C GLU A 271 -14.29 21.03 18.52
N LYS A 272 -13.14 20.33 18.62
CA LYS A 272 -12.22 20.51 19.74
C LYS A 272 -11.10 21.50 19.46
N PHE A 273 -10.79 21.76 18.19
CA PHE A 273 -9.67 22.59 17.80
C PHE A 273 -10.06 23.70 16.81
N ASN A 274 -11.36 24.05 16.74
CA ASN A 274 -11.90 25.13 15.90
C ASN A 274 -11.43 25.06 14.44
N GLY A 275 -11.37 23.82 13.88
CA GLY A 275 -10.91 23.60 12.51
C GLY A 275 -9.40 23.54 12.32
N GLY A 276 -8.63 23.76 13.34
CA GLY A 276 -7.16 23.77 13.32
C GLY A 276 -6.53 25.15 13.20
N PRO A 277 -5.19 25.26 13.02
CA PRO A 277 -4.24 24.14 12.87
C PRO A 277 -3.94 23.38 14.18
N VAL A 278 -3.90 22.06 14.11
CA VAL A 278 -3.63 21.18 15.26
C VAL A 278 -2.53 20.16 14.95
N GLY A 279 -1.65 19.90 15.89
CA GLY A 279 -0.55 18.95 15.75
C GLY A 279 -1.04 17.50 15.61
N LEU A 280 -0.31 16.67 14.83
CA LEU A 280 -0.65 15.26 14.60
C LEU A 280 -0.82 14.46 15.90
N ASN A 281 0.14 14.57 16.83
CA ASN A 281 0.09 13.85 18.11
C ASN A 281 -1.12 14.25 18.97
N THR A 282 -1.53 15.52 18.88
CA THR A 282 -2.72 16.03 19.60
C THR A 282 -3.99 15.42 19.04
N VAL A 283 -4.12 15.38 17.70
CA VAL A 283 -5.26 14.69 17.03
C VAL A 283 -5.26 13.21 17.40
N ALA A 284 -4.12 12.53 17.28
CA ALA A 284 -3.94 11.11 17.58
C ALA A 284 -4.42 10.77 19.01
N THR A 285 -3.96 11.54 20.00
CA THR A 285 -4.41 11.39 21.39
C THR A 285 -5.92 11.60 21.52
N ALA A 286 -6.45 12.64 20.88
CA ALA A 286 -7.87 13.00 21.00
C ALA A 286 -8.82 11.97 20.36
N VAL A 287 -8.38 11.25 19.34
CA VAL A 287 -9.16 10.17 18.69
C VAL A 287 -8.81 8.77 19.21
N SER A 288 -7.81 8.64 20.11
CA SER A 288 -7.29 7.39 20.66
C SER A 288 -6.72 6.46 19.58
N GLU A 289 -5.89 7.02 18.68
CA GLU A 289 -5.19 6.28 17.62
C GLU A 289 -3.70 6.65 17.63
N GLU A 290 -2.85 5.81 17.02
CA GLU A 290 -1.43 6.11 16.87
C GLU A 290 -1.20 7.19 15.78
N ALA A 291 -0.27 8.11 16.05
CA ALA A 291 0.05 9.19 15.12
C ALA A 291 0.52 8.68 13.76
N GLY A 292 1.32 7.60 13.74
CA GLY A 292 1.76 6.95 12.52
C GLY A 292 0.61 6.39 11.69
N THR A 293 -0.39 5.78 12.34
CA THR A 293 -1.59 5.25 11.66
C THR A 293 -2.39 6.37 11.02
N ILE A 294 -2.57 7.50 11.71
CA ILE A 294 -3.26 8.65 11.11
C ILE A 294 -2.51 9.16 9.89
N GLU A 295 -1.19 9.34 9.99
CA GLU A 295 -0.37 9.89 8.91
C GLU A 295 -0.28 8.95 7.68
N GLU A 296 -0.30 7.63 7.88
CA GLU A 296 -0.10 6.67 6.80
C GLU A 296 -1.40 6.15 6.18
N VAL A 297 -2.47 6.05 6.98
CA VAL A 297 -3.70 5.39 6.56
C VAL A 297 -4.82 6.38 6.26
N TYR A 298 -5.06 7.35 7.15
CA TYR A 298 -6.22 8.26 7.06
C TYR A 298 -5.91 9.56 6.33
N GLU A 299 -4.83 10.22 6.73
CA GLU A 299 -4.45 11.55 6.24
C GLU A 299 -4.29 11.62 4.70
N PRO A 300 -3.65 10.63 4.02
CA PRO A 300 -3.46 10.70 2.56
C PRO A 300 -4.77 10.74 1.79
N PHE A 301 -5.77 9.99 2.22
CA PHE A 301 -7.09 9.99 1.59
C PHE A 301 -7.85 11.29 1.90
N LEU A 302 -7.87 11.73 3.15
CA LEU A 302 -8.53 12.97 3.54
C LEU A 302 -7.94 14.21 2.85
N ILE A 303 -6.63 14.23 2.61
CA ILE A 303 -5.95 15.31 1.87
C ILE A 303 -6.30 15.21 0.39
N LYS A 304 -6.23 14.02 -0.22
CA LYS A 304 -6.57 13.80 -1.63
C LYS A 304 -7.98 14.26 -1.96
N GLU A 305 -8.94 13.89 -1.11
CA GLU A 305 -10.34 14.26 -1.27
C GLU A 305 -10.65 15.70 -0.83
N GLY A 306 -9.65 16.43 -0.32
CA GLY A 306 -9.78 17.83 0.03
C GLY A 306 -10.50 18.11 1.36
N PHE A 307 -10.64 17.13 2.24
CA PHE A 307 -11.23 17.30 3.57
C PHE A 307 -10.23 17.88 4.59
N LEU A 308 -8.94 17.61 4.41
CA LEU A 308 -7.86 17.98 5.32
C LEU A 308 -6.76 18.73 4.58
N LYS A 309 -6.16 19.73 5.24
CA LYS A 309 -4.93 20.39 4.79
C LYS A 309 -3.80 20.16 5.78
N ARG A 310 -2.60 19.91 5.25
CA ARG A 310 -1.37 19.86 6.03
C ARG A 310 -0.62 21.18 5.90
N THR A 311 -0.44 21.87 7.01
CA THR A 311 0.28 23.15 7.08
C THR A 311 1.52 23.01 7.97
N PRO A 312 2.49 23.95 7.91
CA PRO A 312 3.65 23.94 8.82
C PRO A 312 3.28 23.95 10.32
N ARG A 313 2.09 24.48 10.67
CA ARG A 313 1.60 24.54 12.05
C ARG A 313 0.76 23.33 12.46
N GLY A 314 0.34 22.50 11.52
CA GLY A 314 -0.49 21.32 11.81
C GLY A 314 -1.53 21.00 10.74
N ARG A 315 -2.55 20.28 11.14
CA ARG A 315 -3.68 19.84 10.31
C ARG A 315 -4.85 20.79 10.46
N GLU A 316 -5.49 21.11 9.33
CA GLU A 316 -6.65 22.01 9.28
C GLU A 316 -7.78 21.33 8.50
N ALA A 317 -8.99 21.34 9.05
CA ALA A 317 -10.19 20.92 8.35
C ALA A 317 -10.57 21.97 7.30
N THR A 318 -10.99 21.51 6.13
CA THR A 318 -11.40 22.41 5.03
C THR A 318 -12.88 22.73 5.09
N GLU A 319 -13.33 23.72 4.33
CA GLU A 319 -14.74 23.99 4.15
C GLU A 319 -15.54 22.75 3.70
N GLN A 320 -14.92 21.88 2.89
CA GLN A 320 -15.54 20.63 2.46
C GLN A 320 -15.77 19.66 3.63
N ALA A 321 -14.86 19.59 4.61
CA ALA A 321 -15.04 18.79 5.81
C ALA A 321 -16.21 19.30 6.66
N TYR A 322 -16.33 20.62 6.82
CA TYR A 322 -17.45 21.24 7.54
C TYR A 322 -18.78 20.91 6.86
N LYS A 323 -18.87 21.09 5.54
CA LYS A 323 -20.08 20.78 4.75
C LYS A 323 -20.43 19.28 4.85
N HIS A 324 -19.45 18.42 4.80
CA HIS A 324 -19.64 16.96 4.86
C HIS A 324 -20.24 16.52 6.19
N LEU A 325 -19.76 17.09 7.29
CA LEU A 325 -20.20 16.76 8.65
C LEU A 325 -21.42 17.62 9.08
N GLY A 326 -21.91 18.54 8.26
CA GLY A 326 -23.05 19.38 8.56
C GLY A 326 -22.76 20.57 9.49
N TYR A 327 -21.50 20.96 9.63
CA TYR A 327 -21.11 22.13 10.42
C TYR A 327 -21.11 23.40 9.57
N ALA A 328 -21.38 24.56 10.21
CA ALA A 328 -21.21 25.87 9.59
C ALA A 328 -19.72 26.21 9.45
N TYR A 329 -19.29 26.66 8.27
CA TYR A 329 -17.93 27.13 8.03
C TYR A 329 -17.86 28.65 8.18
N GLY A 330 -16.94 29.17 9.00
CA GLY A 330 -16.66 30.60 9.04
C GLY A 330 -17.28 31.39 10.22
N ASN A 331 -17.84 30.76 11.26
CA ASN A 331 -18.35 31.47 12.45
C ASN A 331 -17.33 31.54 13.60
N THR A 332 -16.09 31.96 13.31
CA THR A 332 -15.08 32.16 14.39
C THR A 332 -15.01 33.61 14.89
N ASP A 333 -15.75 34.57 14.33
CA ASP A 333 -15.60 35.99 14.67
C ASP A 333 -16.80 36.63 15.39
N GLU A 334 -17.86 35.90 15.74
CA GLU A 334 -19.03 36.50 16.43
C GLU A 334 -19.20 36.16 17.95
N GLN A 335 -18.29 35.43 18.56
CA GLN A 335 -18.40 35.10 19.99
C GLN A 335 -17.39 35.77 20.93
N LEU A 336 -16.74 36.85 20.50
CA LEU A 336 -15.87 37.65 21.38
C LEU A 336 -16.31 39.12 21.52
N LEU A 337 -17.61 39.36 21.62
CA LEU A 337 -18.14 40.66 22.02
C LEU A 337 -19.34 40.45 22.96
N PHE A 338 -19.07 39.90 24.18
CA PHE A 338 -19.86 40.22 25.38
C PHE A 338 -19.08 39.78 26.64
#